data_9f4450fd7c9a0167aaf3f314828c7fec
#
_entry.id   9f4450fd7c9a0167aaf3f314828c7fec
#
_cell.length_a   1.000
_cell.length_b   1.000
_cell.length_c   1.000
_cell.angle_alpha   90.00
_cell.angle_beta   90.00
_cell.angle_gamma   90.00
#
_symmetry.space_group_name_H-M   'P 1'
#
loop_
_entity.id
_entity.type
_entity.pdbx_description
1 polymer ?
#
loop_
_entity_poly.entity_id
_entity_poly.type
_entity_poly.pdbx_seq_one_letter_code
_entity_poly.pdbx_strand_id
1 'polypeptide(L)'
;GSGIRLTVARFHTPSGRCIQKPYTEDYAFEVYKRYAGSEMVQKDSMKIENGGIIPDVFVPLDTTRASDFYIKCNKKASALRFASHYFDKHHAELSAIDDYAQLLDYLDRAELDKQFLQFVKKTDGLVPKKGEWEDSKDYMMTQIRALVGRYSALSDNAFYHIYLSIDETFAAAVKQ
;
A
#
# COMPACT_ATOMS: atom_id res chain seq x y z
N GLY A 1 12.90 8.55 27.55
CA GLY A 1 12.41 7.56 28.50
C GLY A 1 12.02 6.26 27.78
N SER A 2 12.19 5.13 28.47
CA SER A 2 11.75 3.83 27.94
C SER A 2 10.29 3.61 28.32
N GLY A 3 9.51 3.03 27.38
CA GLY A 3 8.11 2.68 27.61
C GLY A 3 7.87 1.19 27.34
N ILE A 4 6.99 0.57 28.13
CA ILE A 4 6.55 -0.81 27.93
C ILE A 4 5.07 -0.78 27.55
N ARG A 5 4.70 -1.51 26.49
CA ARG A 5 3.31 -1.74 26.09
C ARG A 5 2.97 -3.20 26.32
N LEU A 6 1.99 -3.47 27.18
CA LEU A 6 1.53 -4.80 27.51
C LEU A 6 0.08 -4.98 27.07
N THR A 7 -0.21 -6.07 26.36
CA THR A 7 -1.59 -6.48 26.05
C THR A 7 -2.22 -7.14 27.27
N VAL A 8 -3.31 -6.58 27.76
CA VAL A 8 -3.99 -7.05 28.99
C VAL A 8 -5.37 -7.66 28.73
N ALA A 9 -5.90 -7.57 27.51
CA ALA A 9 -7.21 -8.10 27.15
C ALA A 9 -7.25 -8.60 25.72
N ARG A 10 -8.21 -9.46 25.41
CA ARG A 10 -8.48 -9.97 24.05
C ARG A 10 -9.84 -9.47 23.57
N PHE A 11 -9.91 -9.06 22.31
CA PHE A 11 -11.16 -8.70 21.66
C PHE A 11 -11.79 -9.93 21.00
N HIS A 12 -13.11 -10.04 21.15
CA HIS A 12 -13.91 -11.05 20.48
C HIS A 12 -14.97 -10.37 19.61
N THR A 13 -15.24 -10.96 18.46
CA THR A 13 -16.36 -10.55 17.60
C THR A 13 -17.69 -10.88 18.28
N PRO A 14 -18.85 -10.33 17.85
CA PRO A 14 -20.16 -10.72 18.34
C PRO A 14 -20.45 -12.23 18.20
N SER A 15 -19.80 -12.90 17.23
CA SER A 15 -19.86 -14.37 17.06
C SER A 15 -18.93 -15.14 17.99
N GLY A 16 -18.26 -14.48 18.95
CA GLY A 16 -17.38 -15.09 19.94
C GLY A 16 -15.96 -15.42 19.44
N ARG A 17 -15.64 -15.15 18.18
CA ARG A 17 -14.30 -15.43 17.62
C ARG A 17 -13.28 -14.40 18.14
N CYS A 18 -12.10 -14.88 18.62
CA CYS A 18 -11.02 -14.01 19.02
C CYS A 18 -10.24 -13.52 17.80
N ILE A 19 -10.09 -12.20 17.65
CA ILE A 19 -9.31 -11.61 16.54
C ILE A 19 -7.80 -11.77 16.71
N GLN A 20 -7.36 -11.98 17.95
CA GLN A 20 -5.94 -12.06 18.30
C GLN A 20 -5.46 -13.51 18.27
N LYS A 21 -4.33 -13.74 17.59
CA LYS A 21 -3.60 -15.01 17.72
C LYS A 21 -2.74 -15.03 18.96
N PRO A 22 -2.48 -16.23 19.53
CA PRO A 22 -1.46 -16.38 20.55
C PRO A 22 -0.10 -15.97 20.00
N TYR A 23 0.71 -15.32 20.82
CA TYR A 23 2.13 -15.08 20.51
C TYR A 23 2.87 -16.39 20.74
N THR A 24 3.27 -17.05 19.66
CA THR A 24 4.13 -18.24 19.70
C THR A 24 5.54 -17.86 19.25
N GLU A 25 6.53 -18.67 19.58
CA GLU A 25 7.92 -18.46 19.13
C GLU A 25 8.03 -18.45 17.59
N ASP A 26 7.12 -19.13 16.89
CA ASP A 26 7.05 -19.23 15.43
C ASP A 26 6.17 -18.17 14.77
N TYR A 27 5.75 -17.11 15.50
CA TYR A 27 4.84 -16.09 14.97
C TYR A 27 5.32 -15.47 13.64
N ALA A 28 6.61 -15.16 13.54
CA ALA A 28 7.20 -14.60 12.33
C ALA A 28 7.15 -15.58 11.15
N PHE A 29 7.36 -16.88 11.42
CA PHE A 29 7.28 -17.93 10.42
C PHE A 29 5.84 -18.18 9.95
N GLU A 30 4.87 -18.13 10.86
CA GLU A 30 3.45 -18.23 10.51
C GLU A 30 2.98 -17.05 9.67
N VAL A 31 3.44 -15.84 9.99
CA VAL A 31 3.18 -14.64 9.17
C VAL A 31 3.79 -14.81 7.78
N TYR A 32 5.05 -15.25 7.71
CA TYR A 32 5.72 -15.53 6.43
C TYR A 32 4.97 -16.59 5.60
N LYS A 33 4.55 -17.72 6.22
CA LYS A 33 3.75 -18.74 5.53
C LYS A 33 2.47 -18.21 4.92
N ARG A 34 1.79 -17.29 5.57
CA ARG A 34 0.56 -16.68 5.05
C ARG A 34 0.80 -15.85 3.80
N TYR A 35 1.92 -15.11 3.77
CA TYR A 35 2.27 -14.28 2.62
C TYR A 35 2.92 -15.08 1.47
N ALA A 36 3.63 -16.15 1.79
CA ALA A 36 4.33 -16.99 0.82
C ALA A 36 3.49 -18.16 0.29
N GLY A 37 2.49 -18.60 1.05
CA GLY A 37 1.76 -19.86 0.82
C GLY A 37 0.40 -19.71 0.18
N SER A 38 0.20 -18.75 -0.73
CA SER A 38 -1.09 -18.48 -1.38
C SER A 38 -1.70 -19.66 -2.16
N GLU A 39 -0.92 -20.70 -2.46
CA GLU A 39 -1.42 -21.89 -3.20
C GLU A 39 -1.87 -23.06 -2.31
N MET A 40 -1.59 -23.05 -1.00
CA MET A 40 -1.80 -24.24 -0.13
C MET A 40 -2.81 -24.05 1.00
N VAL A 41 -3.58 -23.00 0.99
CA VAL A 41 -4.61 -22.85 2.01
C VAL A 41 -5.91 -23.48 1.53
N GLN A 42 -5.97 -24.80 1.56
CA GLN A 42 -7.25 -25.52 1.46
C GLN A 42 -8.14 -25.14 2.65
N LYS A 43 -9.37 -24.77 2.38
CA LYS A 43 -10.40 -24.35 3.35
C LYS A 43 -10.54 -25.29 4.57
N ASP A 44 -10.21 -26.57 4.42
CA ASP A 44 -10.35 -27.59 5.46
C ASP A 44 -9.21 -27.68 6.47
N SER A 45 -8.03 -27.12 6.16
CA SER A 45 -6.90 -27.11 7.10
C SER A 45 -6.89 -25.89 8.02
N MET A 46 -7.83 -24.98 7.88
CA MET A 46 -7.95 -23.76 8.67
C MET A 46 -8.97 -23.86 9.82
N LYS A 47 -9.12 -25.00 10.46
CA LYS A 47 -9.73 -25.03 11.79
C LYS A 47 -8.80 -24.30 12.74
N ILE A 48 -9.05 -23.01 12.95
CA ILE A 48 -8.29 -22.19 13.86
C ILE A 48 -8.73 -22.50 15.27
N GLU A 49 -8.08 -23.42 15.90
CA GLU A 49 -8.27 -23.68 17.34
C GLU A 49 -7.71 -22.55 18.22
N ASN A 50 -6.86 -21.67 17.65
CA ASN A 50 -6.04 -20.75 18.45
C ASN A 50 -6.18 -19.25 18.10
N GLY A 51 -7.34 -18.82 17.58
CA GLY A 51 -7.61 -17.37 17.35
C GLY A 51 -7.18 -16.87 15.97
N GLY A 52 -7.60 -15.65 15.67
CA GLY A 52 -7.51 -15.01 14.36
C GLY A 52 -8.80 -15.16 13.55
N ILE A 53 -8.92 -14.36 12.47
CA ILE A 53 -10.05 -14.41 11.54
C ILE A 53 -9.51 -14.74 10.15
N ILE A 54 -10.13 -15.72 9.50
CA ILE A 54 -9.86 -16.05 8.11
C ILE A 54 -10.88 -15.32 7.26
N PRO A 55 -10.46 -14.65 6.16
CA PRO A 55 -11.41 -14.07 5.22
C PRO A 55 -12.20 -15.17 4.50
N ASP A 56 -13.48 -14.92 4.27
CA ASP A 56 -14.35 -15.83 3.49
C ASP A 56 -13.95 -15.84 2.01
N VAL A 57 -13.42 -14.73 1.52
CA VAL A 57 -12.84 -14.59 0.18
C VAL A 57 -11.37 -14.24 0.31
N PHE A 58 -10.49 -15.12 -0.11
CA PHE A 58 -9.06 -14.91 -0.09
C PHE A 58 -8.59 -14.30 -1.41
N VAL A 59 -7.93 -13.13 -1.30
CA VAL A 59 -7.27 -12.47 -2.43
C VAL A 59 -5.76 -12.51 -2.18
N PRO A 60 -4.99 -13.25 -2.99
CA PRO A 60 -3.54 -13.32 -2.81
C PRO A 60 -2.90 -11.97 -3.12
N LEU A 61 -1.82 -11.65 -2.41
CA LEU A 61 -1.03 -10.46 -2.71
C LEU A 61 -0.25 -10.68 -4.00
N ASP A 62 -0.46 -9.84 -5.01
CA ASP A 62 0.38 -9.84 -6.22
C ASP A 62 1.76 -9.26 -5.90
N THR A 63 2.77 -10.13 -5.88
CA THR A 63 4.18 -9.75 -5.68
C THR A 63 4.96 -9.64 -6.98
N THR A 64 4.36 -9.98 -8.12
CA THR A 64 5.05 -10.02 -9.44
C THR A 64 5.49 -8.64 -9.92
N ARG A 65 4.77 -7.59 -9.50
CA ARG A 65 5.06 -6.20 -9.85
C ARG A 65 6.04 -5.51 -8.91
N ALA A 66 6.57 -6.22 -7.90
CA ALA A 66 7.47 -5.66 -6.91
C ALA A 66 8.94 -5.86 -7.33
N SER A 67 9.45 -5.02 -8.24
CA SER A 67 10.88 -5.03 -8.58
C SER A 67 11.76 -4.65 -7.38
N ASP A 68 13.04 -4.99 -7.45
CA ASP A 68 14.03 -4.59 -6.44
C ASP A 68 14.08 -3.07 -6.23
N PHE A 69 13.92 -2.30 -7.31
CA PHE A 69 13.85 -0.85 -7.24
C PHE A 69 12.63 -0.39 -6.44
N TYR A 70 11.45 -0.96 -6.72
CA TYR A 70 10.21 -0.66 -5.99
C TYR A 70 10.36 -0.96 -4.48
N ILE A 71 10.91 -2.14 -4.14
CA ILE A 71 11.12 -2.54 -2.74
C ILE A 71 12.06 -1.56 -2.02
N LYS A 72 13.14 -1.12 -2.67
CA LYS A 72 14.08 -0.14 -2.11
C LYS A 72 13.43 1.23 -1.90
N CYS A 73 12.62 1.69 -2.86
CA CYS A 73 11.85 2.93 -2.73
C CYS A 73 10.87 2.86 -1.55
N ASN A 74 10.16 1.74 -1.39
CA ASN A 74 9.22 1.55 -0.27
C ASN A 74 9.93 1.54 1.08
N LYS A 75 11.05 0.84 1.21
CA LYS A 75 11.85 0.82 2.46
C LYS A 75 12.29 2.23 2.88
N LYS A 76 12.47 3.14 1.94
CA LYS A 76 12.86 4.54 2.19
C LYS A 76 11.66 5.50 2.22
N ALA A 77 10.43 5.01 2.05
CA ALA A 77 9.23 5.83 1.89
C ALA A 77 9.38 6.90 0.79
N SER A 78 10.06 6.56 -0.31
CA SER A 78 10.46 7.52 -1.34
C SER A 78 9.26 8.17 -2.03
N ALA A 79 8.19 7.41 -2.29
CA ALA A 79 6.97 7.94 -2.89
C ALA A 79 6.28 8.99 -1.99
N LEU A 80 6.18 8.72 -0.69
CA LEU A 80 5.60 9.67 0.27
C LEU A 80 6.43 10.95 0.37
N ARG A 81 7.75 10.82 0.47
CA ARG A 81 8.68 11.97 0.55
C ARG A 81 8.67 12.79 -0.73
N PHE A 82 8.58 12.12 -1.88
CA PHE A 82 8.43 12.80 -3.16
C PHE A 82 7.12 13.57 -3.24
N ALA A 83 5.99 12.97 -2.86
CA ALA A 83 4.69 13.63 -2.89
C ALA A 83 4.67 14.89 -2.00
N SER A 84 5.24 14.82 -0.80
CA SER A 84 5.41 15.99 0.08
C SER A 84 6.28 17.06 -0.57
N HIS A 85 7.44 16.68 -1.13
CA HIS A 85 8.34 17.62 -1.82
C HIS A 85 7.70 18.24 -3.07
N TYR A 86 6.88 17.49 -3.79
CA TYR A 86 6.11 17.98 -4.94
C TYR A 86 5.06 19.00 -4.48
N PHE A 87 4.32 18.69 -3.42
CA PHE A 87 3.33 19.58 -2.83
C PHE A 87 3.95 20.91 -2.38
N ASP A 88 5.11 20.89 -1.72
CA ASP A 88 5.78 22.12 -1.29
C ASP A 88 6.01 23.12 -2.45
N LYS A 89 6.19 22.62 -3.66
CA LYS A 89 6.41 23.42 -4.86
C LYS A 89 5.14 23.86 -5.57
N HIS A 90 4.08 23.07 -5.44
CA HIS A 90 2.83 23.21 -6.18
C HIS A 90 1.63 23.43 -5.27
N HIS A 91 1.87 23.92 -4.04
CA HIS A 91 0.87 24.07 -2.99
C HIS A 91 -0.38 24.84 -3.46
N ALA A 92 -0.21 26.01 -4.08
CA ALA A 92 -1.32 26.86 -4.47
C ALA A 92 -2.20 26.19 -5.54
N GLU A 93 -1.58 25.52 -6.51
CA GLU A 93 -2.29 24.84 -7.60
C GLU A 93 -3.06 23.62 -7.08
N LEU A 94 -2.38 22.74 -6.34
CA LEU A 94 -2.98 21.52 -5.81
C LEU A 94 -4.12 21.79 -4.83
N SER A 95 -3.92 22.73 -3.90
CA SER A 95 -4.94 23.04 -2.89
C SER A 95 -6.21 23.66 -3.48
N ALA A 96 -6.16 24.20 -4.69
CA ALA A 96 -7.30 24.80 -5.38
C ALA A 96 -8.13 23.77 -6.17
N ILE A 97 -7.60 22.54 -6.38
CA ILE A 97 -8.30 21.52 -7.16
C ILE A 97 -9.33 20.81 -6.27
N ASP A 98 -10.61 20.98 -6.57
CA ASP A 98 -11.75 20.39 -5.85
C ASP A 98 -12.60 19.45 -6.72
N ASP A 99 -12.19 19.22 -7.96
CA ASP A 99 -12.86 18.34 -8.93
C ASP A 99 -11.93 17.21 -9.41
N TYR A 100 -12.47 16.00 -9.56
CA TYR A 100 -11.70 14.84 -9.97
C TYR A 100 -11.16 14.90 -11.39
N ALA A 101 -11.94 15.42 -12.33
CA ALA A 101 -11.50 15.51 -13.71
C ALA A 101 -10.34 16.49 -13.84
N GLN A 102 -10.41 17.61 -13.12
CA GLN A 102 -9.31 18.58 -13.04
C GLN A 102 -8.06 17.95 -12.39
N LEU A 103 -8.25 17.17 -11.31
CA LEU A 103 -7.13 16.50 -10.65
C LEU A 103 -6.44 15.51 -11.57
N LEU A 104 -7.20 14.66 -12.26
CA LEU A 104 -6.62 13.65 -13.15
C LEU A 104 -5.88 14.31 -14.32
N ASP A 105 -6.46 15.34 -14.93
CA ASP A 105 -5.83 16.11 -15.99
C ASP A 105 -4.55 16.84 -15.50
N TYR A 106 -4.55 17.38 -14.29
CA TYR A 106 -3.36 17.94 -13.66
C TYR A 106 -2.26 16.88 -13.50
N LEU A 107 -2.61 15.72 -12.92
CA LEU A 107 -1.64 14.63 -12.68
C LEU A 107 -1.09 14.03 -13.98
N ASP A 108 -1.87 14.01 -15.05
CA ASP A 108 -1.44 13.52 -16.36
C ASP A 108 -0.40 14.44 -17.01
N ARG A 109 -0.55 15.75 -16.82
CA ARG A 109 0.38 16.75 -17.35
C ARG A 109 1.64 16.96 -16.51
N ALA A 110 1.63 16.51 -15.25
CA ALA A 110 2.67 16.79 -14.26
C ALA A 110 4.00 16.05 -14.49
N GLU A 111 4.10 15.12 -15.44
CA GLU A 111 5.32 14.31 -15.69
C GLU A 111 5.95 13.74 -14.41
N LEU A 112 5.10 13.27 -13.48
CA LEU A 112 5.51 12.83 -12.15
C LEU A 112 6.52 11.69 -12.18
N ASP A 113 6.51 10.85 -13.21
CA ASP A 113 7.44 9.73 -13.40
C ASP A 113 8.89 10.25 -13.57
N LYS A 114 9.09 11.22 -14.44
CA LYS A 114 10.42 11.82 -14.66
C LYS A 114 10.92 12.53 -13.40
N GLN A 115 10.04 13.30 -12.77
CA GLN A 115 10.37 14.02 -11.54
C GLN A 115 10.69 13.07 -10.38
N PHE A 116 9.92 11.99 -10.23
CA PHE A 116 10.19 10.98 -9.20
C PHE A 116 11.55 10.30 -9.39
N LEU A 117 11.86 9.84 -10.61
CA LEU A 117 13.15 9.22 -10.89
C LEU A 117 14.33 10.14 -10.61
N GLN A 118 14.22 11.43 -10.95
CA GLN A 118 15.22 12.43 -10.61
C GLN A 118 15.35 12.63 -9.10
N PHE A 119 14.22 12.69 -8.39
CA PHE A 119 14.18 12.85 -6.95
C PHE A 119 14.86 11.68 -6.24
N VAL A 120 14.50 10.43 -6.52
CA VAL A 120 15.09 9.26 -5.85
C VAL A 120 16.57 9.08 -6.20
N LYS A 121 16.98 9.43 -7.41
CA LYS A 121 18.39 9.46 -7.79
C LYS A 121 19.18 10.45 -6.94
N LYS A 122 18.63 11.66 -6.75
CA LYS A 122 19.31 12.73 -5.99
C LYS A 122 19.30 12.49 -4.48
N THR A 123 18.18 12.05 -3.92
CA THR A 123 17.98 11.96 -2.47
C THR A 123 18.36 10.61 -1.89
N ASP A 124 18.11 9.53 -2.64
CA ASP A 124 18.25 8.17 -2.17
C ASP A 124 19.40 7.40 -2.84
N GLY A 125 19.98 7.97 -3.89
CA GLY A 125 20.99 7.31 -4.71
C GLY A 125 20.43 6.11 -5.49
N LEU A 126 19.12 6.04 -5.68
CA LEU A 126 18.45 4.92 -6.34
C LEU A 126 18.29 5.19 -7.83
N VAL A 127 18.68 4.21 -8.64
CA VAL A 127 18.47 4.20 -10.09
C VAL A 127 17.95 2.81 -10.44
N PRO A 128 16.83 2.69 -11.17
CA PRO A 128 16.34 1.39 -11.60
C PRO A 128 17.30 0.74 -12.58
N LYS A 129 17.47 -0.58 -12.48
CA LYS A 129 18.13 -1.37 -13.52
C LYS A 129 17.20 -1.55 -14.71
N LYS A 130 17.75 -2.10 -15.80
CA LYS A 130 16.98 -2.39 -17.01
C LYS A 130 15.78 -3.30 -16.69
N GLY A 131 14.57 -2.86 -17.02
CA GLY A 131 13.31 -3.57 -16.79
C GLY A 131 12.65 -3.26 -15.44
N GLU A 132 13.42 -2.92 -14.38
CA GLU A 132 12.85 -2.74 -13.02
C GLU A 132 11.83 -1.60 -12.94
N TRP A 133 12.00 -0.54 -13.73
CA TRP A 133 11.05 0.56 -13.77
C TRP A 133 9.78 0.17 -14.53
N GLU A 134 9.94 -0.44 -15.68
CA GLU A 134 8.84 -0.91 -16.53
C GLU A 134 7.93 -1.89 -15.77
N ASP A 135 8.54 -2.84 -15.04
CA ASP A 135 7.81 -3.85 -14.26
C ASP A 135 6.97 -3.24 -13.13
N SER A 136 7.43 -2.13 -12.54
CA SER A 136 6.79 -1.53 -11.36
C SER A 136 6.15 -0.18 -11.62
N LYS A 137 6.31 0.40 -12.82
CA LYS A 137 5.92 1.78 -13.13
C LYS A 137 4.46 2.05 -12.79
N ASP A 138 3.56 1.23 -13.29
CA ASP A 138 2.11 1.46 -13.12
C ASP A 138 1.71 1.45 -11.65
N TYR A 139 2.27 0.51 -10.89
CA TYR A 139 2.01 0.38 -9.46
C TYR A 139 2.59 1.56 -8.67
N MET A 140 3.85 1.89 -8.93
CA MET A 140 4.53 3.03 -8.30
C MET A 140 3.86 4.36 -8.65
N MET A 141 3.48 4.55 -9.93
CA MET A 141 2.85 5.79 -10.37
C MET A 141 1.45 5.96 -9.82
N THR A 142 0.65 4.90 -9.73
CA THR A 142 -0.66 4.98 -9.08
C THR A 142 -0.52 5.39 -7.62
N GLN A 143 0.44 4.81 -6.90
CA GLN A 143 0.74 5.19 -5.52
C GLN A 143 1.17 6.66 -5.39
N ILE A 144 2.07 7.12 -6.27
CA ILE A 144 2.54 8.52 -6.27
C ILE A 144 1.39 9.48 -6.60
N ARG A 145 0.59 9.18 -7.62
CA ARG A 145 -0.57 9.98 -8.01
C ARG A 145 -1.61 10.09 -6.90
N ALA A 146 -1.87 8.99 -6.21
CA ALA A 146 -2.77 8.98 -5.05
C ALA A 146 -2.22 9.86 -3.92
N LEU A 147 -0.93 9.73 -3.61
CA LEU A 147 -0.28 10.54 -2.57
C LEU A 147 -0.25 12.03 -2.92
N VAL A 148 0.03 12.39 -4.18
CA VAL A 148 -0.03 13.80 -4.64
C VAL A 148 -1.46 14.31 -4.63
N GLY A 149 -2.42 13.51 -5.14
CA GLY A 149 -3.84 13.86 -5.16
C GLY A 149 -4.42 14.13 -3.77
N ARG A 150 -3.88 13.49 -2.73
CA ARG A 150 -4.27 13.70 -1.33
C ARG A 150 -4.07 15.15 -0.87
N TYR A 151 -3.16 15.89 -1.50
CA TYR A 151 -2.92 17.29 -1.19
C TYR A 151 -3.87 18.28 -1.91
N SER A 152 -4.75 17.78 -2.78
CA SER A 152 -5.84 18.57 -3.35
C SER A 152 -6.94 18.85 -2.30
N ALA A 153 -7.90 19.72 -2.63
CA ALA A 153 -9.08 19.94 -1.78
C ALA A 153 -9.93 18.68 -1.58
N LEU A 154 -9.80 17.68 -2.46
CA LEU A 154 -10.47 16.38 -2.35
C LEU A 154 -9.87 15.48 -1.25
N SER A 155 -8.63 15.73 -0.81
CA SER A 155 -7.97 15.08 0.31
C SER A 155 -7.96 13.54 0.21
N ASP A 156 -8.35 12.84 1.27
CA ASP A 156 -8.39 11.36 1.32
C ASP A 156 -9.32 10.75 0.26
N ASN A 157 -10.36 11.46 -0.17
CA ASN A 157 -11.23 11.01 -1.25
C ASN A 157 -10.45 10.86 -2.57
N ALA A 158 -9.56 11.81 -2.89
CA ALA A 158 -8.69 11.69 -4.06
C ALA A 158 -7.73 10.52 -3.92
N PHE A 159 -7.13 10.34 -2.74
CA PHE A 159 -6.22 9.24 -2.48
C PHE A 159 -6.89 7.89 -2.75
N TYR A 160 -8.03 7.63 -2.11
CA TYR A 160 -8.71 6.34 -2.26
C TYR A 160 -9.29 6.14 -3.65
N HIS A 161 -9.81 7.19 -4.28
CA HIS A 161 -10.32 7.10 -5.65
C HIS A 161 -9.24 6.61 -6.63
N ILE A 162 -8.01 7.11 -6.50
CA ILE A 162 -6.89 6.71 -7.37
C ILE A 162 -6.32 5.37 -6.92
N TYR A 163 -6.05 5.18 -5.62
CA TYR A 163 -5.33 4.02 -5.10
C TYR A 163 -6.12 2.72 -5.25
N LEU A 164 -7.45 2.76 -5.03
CA LEU A 164 -8.31 1.58 -5.13
C LEU A 164 -8.41 1.02 -6.54
N SER A 165 -8.00 1.77 -7.57
CA SER A 165 -7.95 1.28 -8.95
C SER A 165 -7.00 0.09 -9.16
N ILE A 166 -6.00 -0.05 -8.27
CA ILE A 166 -5.02 -1.16 -8.30
C ILE A 166 -5.18 -2.14 -7.14
N ASP A 167 -6.18 -1.94 -6.28
CA ASP A 167 -6.42 -2.80 -5.12
C ASP A 167 -7.29 -4.00 -5.51
N GLU A 168 -6.66 -5.17 -5.64
CA GLU A 168 -7.34 -6.41 -6.03
C GLU A 168 -8.33 -6.89 -4.95
N THR A 169 -8.06 -6.60 -3.68
CA THR A 169 -8.97 -6.93 -2.58
C THR A 169 -10.24 -6.11 -2.68
N PHE A 170 -10.11 -4.80 -2.93
CA PHE A 170 -11.26 -3.93 -3.18
C PHE A 170 -12.04 -4.38 -4.42
N ALA A 171 -11.35 -4.65 -5.53
CA ALA A 171 -11.97 -5.11 -6.77
C ALA A 171 -12.73 -6.45 -6.58
N ALA A 172 -12.21 -7.35 -5.75
CA ALA A 172 -12.88 -8.60 -5.40
C ALA A 172 -14.12 -8.34 -4.52
N ALA A 173 -14.02 -7.42 -3.55
CA ALA A 173 -15.14 -7.10 -2.66
C ALA A 173 -16.33 -6.46 -3.39
N VAL A 174 -16.07 -5.61 -4.39
CA VAL A 174 -17.13 -4.96 -5.19
C VAL A 174 -17.89 -5.96 -6.08
N LYS A 175 -17.31 -7.13 -6.36
CA LYS A 175 -17.94 -8.19 -7.18
C LYS A 175 -18.82 -9.14 -6.37
N GLN A 176 -18.80 -9.07 -5.02
CA GLN A 176 -19.63 -9.87 -4.11
C GLN A 176 -21.03 -9.25 -3.95
#